data_1c5d5bb53b45a36cd4d39aa1d9c36ceb
#
_entry.id   1c5d5bb53b45a36cd4d39aa1d9c36ceb
#
_cell.length_a   1.000
_cell.length_b   1.000
_cell.length_c   1.000
_cell.angle_alpha   90.00
_cell.angle_beta   90.00
_cell.angle_gamma   90.00
#
_symmetry.space_group_name_H-M   'P 1'
#
loop_
_entity.id
_entity.type
_entity.pdbx_description
1 polymer ?
#
loop_
_entity_poly.entity_id
_entity_poly.type
_entity_poly.pdbx_seq_one_letter_code
_entity_poly.pdbx_strand_id
1 'polypeptide(L)'
;MPTNLYGPGDNYHPHNSHVVAALIRRFCEAAQLPAQGSGTSVTCWGSGTPLREFLHADDLGEACVFALERWNPQAPDAPRDESGNPLSFLNVGTGVELSIAELARAVAGASGFAGGIEWDTSFPDGTERKLLDVSRMAMLGWRARLPLSEGLPEVVAAYQDGLQTEHQRSPLP
;
A
#
# COMPACT_ATOMS: atom_id res chain seq x y z
N MET A 1 2.71 -0.09 -15.86
CA MET A 1 1.92 -1.03 -15.01
C MET A 1 2.38 -0.87 -13.57
N PRO A 2 1.54 -0.37 -12.65
CA PRO A 2 1.91 -0.16 -11.25
C PRO A 2 1.84 -1.45 -10.43
N THR A 3 2.57 -1.47 -9.31
CA THR A 3 2.42 -2.43 -8.22
C THR A 3 1.20 -2.10 -7.36
N ASN A 4 1.06 -2.70 -6.14
CA ASN A 4 -0.04 -2.34 -5.25
C ASN A 4 0.12 -0.90 -4.77
N LEU A 5 -0.95 -0.12 -4.88
CA LEU A 5 -0.97 1.28 -4.50
C LEU A 5 -1.53 1.47 -3.09
N TYR A 6 -1.11 2.54 -2.43
CA TYR A 6 -1.69 3.07 -1.22
C TYR A 6 -1.56 4.59 -1.20
N GLY A 7 -2.42 5.29 -0.49
CA GLY A 7 -2.36 6.75 -0.40
C GLY A 7 -3.60 7.34 0.28
N PRO A 8 -3.61 8.65 0.54
CA PRO A 8 -4.79 9.34 1.06
C PRO A 8 -6.01 9.17 0.13
N GLY A 9 -7.19 8.97 0.71
CA GLY A 9 -8.43 8.81 -0.07
C GLY A 9 -8.63 7.43 -0.68
N ASP A 10 -7.90 6.41 -0.22
CA ASP A 10 -8.10 5.02 -0.63
C ASP A 10 -9.51 4.52 -0.25
N ASN A 11 -9.88 3.35 -0.77
CA ASN A 11 -11.15 2.70 -0.47
C ASN A 11 -11.05 1.90 0.85
N TYR A 12 -11.62 2.44 1.92
CA TYR A 12 -11.66 1.81 3.26
C TYR A 12 -12.90 0.94 3.50
N HIS A 13 -13.64 0.56 2.46
CA HIS A 13 -14.87 -0.23 2.59
C HIS A 13 -14.61 -1.59 3.27
N PRO A 14 -15.47 -2.06 4.21
CA PRO A 14 -15.22 -3.28 5.01
C PRO A 14 -14.98 -4.56 4.21
N HIS A 15 -15.59 -4.68 3.02
CA HIS A 15 -15.61 -5.94 2.27
C HIS A 15 -14.85 -5.90 0.94
N ASN A 16 -14.51 -4.71 0.40
CA ASN A 16 -13.90 -4.59 -0.93
C ASN A 16 -12.69 -3.63 -0.98
N SER A 17 -12.07 -3.38 0.16
CA SER A 17 -10.83 -2.60 0.25
C SER A 17 -9.60 -3.46 -0.04
N HIS A 18 -8.54 -2.82 -0.55
CA HIS A 18 -7.22 -3.43 -0.65
C HIS A 18 -6.57 -3.57 0.73
N VAL A 19 -5.53 -4.41 0.82
CA VAL A 19 -4.93 -4.84 2.08
C VAL A 19 -4.45 -3.69 2.96
N VAL A 20 -3.79 -2.66 2.40
CA VAL A 20 -3.30 -1.50 3.19
C VAL A 20 -4.48 -0.75 3.80
N ALA A 21 -5.48 -0.39 3.00
CA ALA A 21 -6.67 0.31 3.45
C ALA A 21 -7.48 -0.51 4.47
N ALA A 22 -7.61 -1.84 4.24
CA ALA A 22 -8.28 -2.73 5.19
C ALA A 22 -7.58 -2.76 6.55
N LEU A 23 -6.25 -2.84 6.57
CA LEU A 23 -5.47 -2.84 7.80
C LEU A 23 -5.54 -1.47 8.50
N ILE A 24 -5.39 -0.35 7.78
CA ILE A 24 -5.52 1.00 8.35
C ILE A 24 -6.86 1.15 9.06
N ARG A 25 -7.97 0.84 8.38
CA ARG A 25 -9.30 0.90 8.98
C ARG A 25 -9.37 0.08 10.27
N ARG A 26 -9.00 -1.22 10.20
CA ARG A 26 -9.13 -2.17 11.33
C ARG A 26 -8.29 -1.76 12.53
N PHE A 27 -7.05 -1.34 12.32
CA PHE A 27 -6.17 -0.92 13.41
C PHE A 27 -6.56 0.42 13.99
N CYS A 28 -7.01 1.39 13.17
CA CYS A 28 -7.52 2.67 13.68
C CYS A 28 -8.81 2.49 14.48
N GLU A 29 -9.76 1.68 14.01
CA GLU A 29 -10.99 1.34 14.74
C GLU A 29 -10.65 0.66 16.08
N ALA A 30 -9.73 -0.32 16.08
CA ALA A 30 -9.32 -1.02 17.30
C ALA A 30 -8.57 -0.12 18.29
N ALA A 31 -7.78 0.84 17.80
CA ALA A 31 -7.06 1.80 18.65
C ALA A 31 -7.99 2.77 19.39
N GLN A 32 -9.21 3.03 18.86
CA GLN A 32 -10.20 3.90 19.47
C GLN A 32 -11.04 3.20 20.55
N LEU A 33 -11.04 1.86 20.60
CA LEU A 33 -11.79 1.13 21.61
C LEU A 33 -11.14 1.32 22.98
N PRO A 34 -11.95 1.54 24.05
CA PRO A 34 -11.40 1.59 25.39
C PRO A 34 -10.66 0.29 25.69
N ALA A 35 -9.47 0.41 26.28
CA ALA A 35 -8.67 -0.73 26.69
C ALA A 35 -9.47 -1.63 27.68
N GLN A 36 -10.17 -2.61 27.16
CA GLN A 36 -10.87 -3.62 27.94
C GLN A 36 -9.90 -4.74 28.31
N GLY A 37 -9.15 -4.55 29.40
CA GLY A 37 -8.29 -5.63 29.94
C GLY A 37 -7.15 -6.07 29.00
N SER A 38 -6.37 -7.03 29.43
CA SER A 38 -5.30 -7.65 28.63
C SER A 38 -5.89 -8.44 27.46
N GLY A 39 -6.07 -7.85 26.26
CA GLY A 39 -6.41 -8.68 25.13
C GLY A 39 -7.18 -8.10 23.96
N THR A 40 -7.12 -6.82 23.67
CA THR A 40 -7.64 -6.37 22.37
C THR A 40 -6.72 -6.89 21.28
N SER A 41 -7.22 -7.73 20.37
CA SER A 41 -6.49 -8.22 19.21
C SER A 41 -7.21 -7.84 17.91
N VAL A 42 -6.45 -7.64 16.82
CA VAL A 42 -6.96 -7.50 15.47
C VAL A 42 -6.66 -8.79 14.72
N THR A 43 -7.69 -9.49 14.28
CA THR A 43 -7.54 -10.69 13.46
C THR A 43 -7.27 -10.31 12.02
N CYS A 44 -6.15 -10.74 11.46
CA CYS A 44 -5.79 -10.64 10.05
C CYS A 44 -6.00 -11.98 9.35
N TRP A 45 -6.37 -11.95 8.07
CA TRP A 45 -6.63 -13.17 7.30
C TRP A 45 -5.34 -13.75 6.71
N GLY A 46 -5.29 -15.08 6.63
CA GLY A 46 -4.16 -15.83 6.10
C GLY A 46 -3.03 -16.03 7.11
N SER A 47 -1.84 -16.37 6.64
CA SER A 47 -0.66 -16.60 7.48
C SER A 47 0.18 -15.34 7.73
N GLY A 48 -0.02 -14.29 6.93
CA GLY A 48 0.81 -13.09 6.93
C GLY A 48 2.17 -13.25 6.23
N THR A 49 2.48 -14.43 5.69
CA THR A 49 3.78 -14.71 5.04
C THR A 49 3.91 -14.18 3.61
N PRO A 50 2.83 -14.03 2.78
CA PRO A 50 2.99 -13.54 1.42
C PRO A 50 3.71 -12.21 1.32
N LEU A 51 4.61 -12.12 0.32
CA LEU A 51 5.41 -10.94 0.05
C LEU A 51 4.73 -10.03 -0.97
N ARG A 52 4.68 -8.75 -0.68
CA ARG A 52 4.08 -7.71 -1.54
C ARG A 52 4.95 -6.48 -1.57
N GLU A 53 4.82 -5.77 -2.66
CA GLU A 53 5.39 -4.45 -2.90
C GLU A 53 4.27 -3.41 -2.85
N PHE A 54 4.54 -2.24 -2.25
CA PHE A 54 3.60 -1.14 -2.14
C PHE A 54 4.23 0.17 -2.62
N LEU A 55 3.47 0.94 -3.41
CA LEU A 55 3.89 2.22 -3.97
C LEU A 55 2.89 3.29 -3.56
N HIS A 56 3.39 4.44 -3.11
CA HIS A 56 2.53 5.59 -2.81
C HIS A 56 1.88 6.13 -4.09
N ALA A 57 0.62 6.58 -3.98
CA ALA A 57 -0.13 7.09 -5.13
C ALA A 57 0.52 8.31 -5.78
N ASP A 58 1.17 9.18 -4.99
CA ASP A 58 1.87 10.37 -5.51
C ASP A 58 3.11 9.99 -6.32
N ASP A 59 3.87 8.96 -5.88
CA ASP A 59 4.97 8.42 -6.67
C ASP A 59 4.48 7.85 -8.00
N LEU A 60 3.31 7.20 -8.02
CA LEU A 60 2.72 6.77 -9.30
C LEU A 60 2.36 7.97 -10.17
N GLY A 61 1.75 9.02 -9.60
CA GLY A 61 1.42 10.25 -10.32
C GLY A 61 2.67 10.88 -10.95
N GLU A 62 3.75 11.01 -10.17
CA GLU A 62 5.04 11.49 -10.68
C GLU A 62 5.61 10.58 -11.77
N ALA A 63 5.55 9.26 -11.58
CA ALA A 63 6.01 8.31 -12.60
C ALA A 63 5.25 8.44 -13.93
N CYS A 64 3.94 8.69 -13.87
CA CYS A 64 3.13 8.91 -15.08
C CYS A 64 3.55 10.18 -15.82
N VAL A 65 3.73 11.29 -15.11
CA VAL A 65 4.21 12.55 -15.71
C VAL A 65 5.60 12.36 -16.30
N PHE A 66 6.51 11.74 -15.53
CA PHE A 66 7.86 11.43 -16.00
C PHE A 66 7.86 10.61 -17.28
N ALA A 67 7.04 9.55 -17.32
CA ALA A 67 6.95 8.69 -18.51
C ALA A 67 6.41 9.45 -19.73
N LEU A 68 5.42 10.31 -19.55
CA LEU A 68 4.88 11.14 -20.64
C LEU A 68 5.92 12.12 -21.21
N GLU A 69 6.80 12.65 -20.37
CA GLU A 69 7.81 13.63 -20.75
C GLU A 69 9.10 13.00 -21.29
N ARG A 70 9.48 11.81 -20.80
CA ARG A 70 10.82 11.26 -20.99
C ARG A 70 10.86 9.94 -21.74
N TRP A 71 9.77 9.23 -21.87
CA TRP A 71 9.73 7.92 -22.52
C TRP A 71 9.08 7.98 -23.89
N ASN A 72 9.91 7.81 -24.93
CA ASN A 72 9.45 7.55 -26.29
C ASN A 72 9.79 6.08 -26.64
N PRO A 73 8.82 5.17 -26.75
CA PRO A 73 9.09 3.75 -27.03
C PRO A 73 9.77 3.51 -28.39
N GLN A 74 9.71 4.47 -29.31
CA GLN A 74 10.35 4.39 -30.63
C GLN A 74 11.78 4.96 -30.66
N ALA A 75 12.25 5.59 -29.57
CA ALA A 75 13.61 6.14 -29.54
C ALA A 75 14.66 5.01 -29.66
N PRO A 76 15.82 5.28 -30.30
CA PRO A 76 16.86 4.27 -30.48
C PRO A 76 17.40 3.68 -29.17
N ASP A 77 17.42 4.49 -28.12
CA ASP A 77 17.90 4.17 -26.75
C ASP A 77 16.78 3.75 -25.79
N ALA A 78 15.53 3.64 -26.27
CA ALA A 78 14.41 3.22 -25.44
C ALA A 78 14.58 1.77 -24.96
N PRO A 79 14.15 1.45 -23.72
CA PRO A 79 14.11 0.09 -23.22
C PRO A 79 13.31 -0.83 -24.14
N ARG A 80 13.81 -2.04 -24.34
CA ARG A 80 13.21 -3.04 -25.22
C ARG A 80 12.95 -4.34 -24.47
N ASP A 81 12.07 -5.18 -25.03
CA ASP A 81 11.87 -6.54 -24.53
C ASP A 81 13.08 -7.46 -24.88
N GLU A 82 13.03 -8.72 -24.42
CA GLU A 82 14.08 -9.71 -24.65
C GLU A 82 14.28 -10.05 -26.16
N SER A 83 13.26 -9.78 -26.96
CA SER A 83 13.30 -9.98 -28.42
C SER A 83 13.74 -8.72 -29.18
N GLY A 84 14.03 -7.63 -28.48
CA GLY A 84 14.47 -6.35 -29.06
C GLY A 84 13.32 -5.47 -29.57
N ASN A 85 12.04 -5.81 -29.27
CA ASN A 85 10.91 -4.98 -29.67
C ASN A 85 10.70 -3.79 -28.72
N PRO A 86 10.14 -2.67 -29.22
CA PRO A 86 9.72 -1.57 -28.37
C PRO A 86 8.71 -2.04 -27.31
N LEU A 87 8.89 -1.56 -26.07
CA LEU A 87 7.93 -1.85 -25.00
C LEU A 87 6.67 -1.01 -25.16
N SER A 88 5.51 -1.62 -24.90
CA SER A 88 4.22 -0.93 -24.84
C SER A 88 3.85 -0.45 -23.43
N PHE A 89 4.59 -0.87 -22.40
CA PHE A 89 4.39 -0.48 -21.00
C PHE A 89 5.70 -0.58 -20.20
N LEU A 90 5.73 0.14 -19.08
CA LEU A 90 6.78 0.06 -18.06
C LEU A 90 6.20 -0.34 -16.72
N ASN A 91 6.94 -1.15 -15.95
CA ASN A 91 6.60 -1.44 -14.57
C ASN A 91 6.96 -0.25 -13.68
N VAL A 92 6.06 0.11 -12.77
CA VAL A 92 6.25 1.19 -11.79
C VAL A 92 6.05 0.64 -10.39
N GLY A 93 7.08 0.71 -9.58
CA GLY A 93 7.12 0.21 -8.23
C GLY A 93 8.35 0.71 -7.48
N THR A 94 8.54 0.22 -6.28
CA THR A 94 9.68 0.57 -5.41
C THR A 94 10.86 -0.38 -5.58
N GLY A 95 10.58 -1.62 -6.04
CA GLY A 95 11.56 -2.72 -6.03
C GLY A 95 11.80 -3.32 -4.63
N VAL A 96 11.03 -2.90 -3.62
CA VAL A 96 11.13 -3.37 -2.23
C VAL A 96 9.86 -4.10 -1.83
N GLU A 97 10.03 -5.31 -1.33
CA GLU A 97 8.91 -6.13 -0.83
C GLU A 97 8.98 -6.30 0.68
N LEU A 98 7.84 -6.53 1.28
CA LEU A 98 7.69 -6.92 2.68
C LEU A 98 6.55 -7.94 2.81
N SER A 99 6.56 -8.71 3.90
CA SER A 99 5.46 -9.64 4.20
C SER A 99 4.21 -8.88 4.65
N ILE A 100 3.05 -9.49 4.48
CA ILE A 100 1.80 -8.95 5.02
C ILE A 100 1.88 -8.80 6.54
N ALA A 101 2.63 -9.67 7.23
CA ALA A 101 2.84 -9.56 8.68
C ALA A 101 3.69 -8.32 9.05
N GLU A 102 4.70 -7.98 8.25
CA GLU A 102 5.47 -6.74 8.45
C GLU A 102 4.62 -5.51 8.17
N LEU A 103 3.83 -5.54 7.09
CA LEU A 103 2.87 -4.49 6.80
C LEU A 103 1.89 -4.29 7.97
N ALA A 104 1.28 -5.36 8.48
CA ALA A 104 0.33 -5.27 9.58
C ALA A 104 0.96 -4.64 10.84
N ARG A 105 2.20 -5.00 11.17
CA ARG A 105 2.94 -4.37 12.28
C ARG A 105 3.22 -2.88 12.02
N ALA A 106 3.60 -2.51 10.80
CA ALA A 106 3.83 -1.13 10.44
C ALA A 106 2.56 -0.29 10.57
N VAL A 107 1.42 -0.81 10.07
CA VAL A 107 0.11 -0.12 10.18
C VAL A 107 -0.34 -0.03 11.64
N ALA A 108 -0.20 -1.11 12.44
CA ALA A 108 -0.51 -1.10 13.87
C ALA A 108 0.28 0.00 14.60
N GLY A 109 1.58 0.09 14.36
CA GLY A 109 2.43 1.14 14.94
C GLY A 109 2.00 2.55 14.51
N ALA A 110 1.73 2.76 13.23
CA ALA A 110 1.32 4.06 12.70
C ALA A 110 -0.06 4.50 13.22
N SER A 111 -0.98 3.56 13.47
CA SER A 111 -2.32 3.84 14.02
C SER A 111 -2.36 4.02 15.54
N GLY A 112 -1.25 3.80 16.23
CA GLY A 112 -1.19 3.83 17.71
C GLY A 112 -1.82 2.60 18.38
N PHE A 113 -2.08 1.51 17.65
CA PHE A 113 -2.62 0.28 18.20
C PHE A 113 -1.57 -0.49 18.98
N ALA A 114 -1.84 -0.75 20.26
CA ALA A 114 -0.92 -1.43 21.18
C ALA A 114 -1.33 -2.88 21.52
N GLY A 115 -2.39 -3.40 20.87
CA GLY A 115 -2.90 -4.75 21.10
C GLY A 115 -2.18 -5.84 20.31
N GLY A 116 -2.74 -7.04 20.32
CA GLY A 116 -2.23 -8.21 19.60
C GLY A 116 -2.66 -8.26 18.14
N ILE A 117 -1.84 -8.91 17.30
CA ILE A 117 -2.22 -9.27 15.93
C ILE A 117 -2.37 -10.79 15.87
N GLU A 118 -3.55 -11.26 15.51
CA GLU A 118 -3.86 -12.67 15.34
C GLU A 118 -4.05 -13.00 13.87
N TRP A 119 -3.72 -14.23 13.48
CA TRP A 119 -3.82 -14.69 12.10
C TRP A 119 -4.86 -15.79 11.96
N ASP A 120 -5.85 -15.57 11.13
CA ASP A 120 -6.86 -16.58 10.81
C ASP A 120 -6.46 -17.31 9.51
N THR A 121 -5.80 -18.43 9.67
CA THR A 121 -5.34 -19.29 8.58
C THR A 121 -6.45 -20.10 7.91
N SER A 122 -7.70 -19.99 8.36
CA SER A 122 -8.85 -20.56 7.64
C SER A 122 -9.12 -19.83 6.31
N PHE A 123 -8.65 -18.58 6.19
CA PHE A 123 -8.64 -17.86 4.93
C PHE A 123 -7.36 -18.19 4.14
N PRO A 124 -7.47 -18.46 2.83
CA PRO A 124 -6.30 -18.78 2.02
C PRO A 124 -5.37 -17.58 1.89
N ASP A 125 -4.07 -17.84 1.86
CA ASP A 125 -3.11 -16.87 1.38
C ASP A 125 -3.31 -16.64 -0.13
N GLY A 126 -3.07 -15.42 -0.58
CA GLY A 126 -2.96 -15.14 -2.01
C GLY A 126 -1.63 -15.63 -2.60
N THR A 127 -1.28 -15.15 -3.78
CA THR A 127 0.02 -15.44 -4.42
C THR A 127 1.17 -15.25 -3.43
N GLU A 128 2.08 -16.22 -3.34
CA GLU A 128 3.19 -16.22 -2.38
C GLU A 128 4.06 -14.95 -2.47
N ARG A 129 4.40 -14.54 -3.70
CA ARG A 129 5.24 -13.36 -3.96
C ARG A 129 4.74 -12.58 -5.16
N LYS A 130 4.70 -11.25 -5.04
CA LYS A 130 4.38 -10.33 -6.14
C LYS A 130 5.30 -9.11 -6.06
N LEU A 131 6.36 -9.13 -6.86
CA LEU A 131 7.35 -8.06 -7.00
C LEU A 131 7.51 -7.73 -8.48
N LEU A 132 7.55 -6.45 -8.83
CA LEU A 132 7.79 -6.00 -10.20
C LEU A 132 9.29 -5.80 -10.44
N ASP A 133 9.76 -6.13 -11.64
CA ASP A 133 11.03 -5.64 -12.13
C ASP A 133 10.87 -4.18 -12.58
N VAL A 134 11.47 -3.27 -11.84
CA VAL A 134 11.43 -1.81 -12.05
C VAL A 134 12.69 -1.28 -12.71
N SER A 135 13.59 -2.14 -13.15
CA SER A 135 14.90 -1.78 -13.70
C SER A 135 14.80 -0.83 -14.89
N ARG A 136 13.79 -1.01 -15.74
CA ARG A 136 13.58 -0.20 -16.95
C ARG A 136 13.19 1.25 -16.65
N MET A 137 12.32 1.47 -15.65
CA MET A 137 12.04 2.83 -15.18
C MET A 137 13.28 3.47 -14.54
N ALA A 138 14.04 2.68 -13.77
CA ALA A 138 15.29 3.14 -13.18
C ALA A 138 16.36 3.52 -14.23
N MET A 139 16.45 2.77 -15.35
CA MET A 139 17.34 3.11 -16.48
C MET A 139 16.95 4.42 -17.16
N LEU A 140 15.66 4.73 -17.24
CA LEU A 140 15.18 6.02 -17.74
C LEU A 140 15.44 7.18 -16.77
N GLY A 141 15.81 6.89 -15.51
CA GLY A 141 16.15 7.89 -14.50
C GLY A 141 15.08 8.13 -13.44
N TRP A 142 13.98 7.34 -13.41
CA TRP A 142 12.96 7.46 -12.39
C TRP A 142 13.05 6.34 -11.34
N ARG A 143 12.84 6.71 -10.08
CA ARG A 143 12.69 5.80 -8.94
C ARG A 143 11.65 6.36 -7.98
N ALA A 144 10.91 5.50 -7.30
CA ALA A 144 10.04 5.87 -6.19
C ALA A 144 10.86 6.60 -5.10
N ARG A 145 10.26 7.62 -4.49
CA ARG A 145 10.93 8.48 -3.50
C ARG A 145 10.34 8.36 -2.12
N LEU A 146 9.07 7.96 -2.01
CA LEU A 146 8.35 7.90 -0.76
C LEU A 146 8.33 6.45 -0.22
N PRO A 147 9.24 6.10 0.71
CA PRO A 147 9.23 4.77 1.32
C PRO A 147 7.99 4.58 2.18
N LEU A 148 7.56 3.32 2.35
CA LEU A 148 6.36 2.98 3.13
C LEU A 148 6.43 3.53 4.57
N SER A 149 7.60 3.56 5.18
CA SER A 149 7.82 4.10 6.53
C SER A 149 7.53 5.59 6.67
N GLU A 150 7.60 6.35 5.58
CA GLU A 150 7.31 7.80 5.56
C GLU A 150 5.88 8.07 5.09
N GLY A 151 5.41 7.42 4.02
CA GLY A 151 4.07 7.64 3.50
C GLY A 151 2.95 7.04 4.35
N LEU A 152 3.19 5.91 5.03
CA LEU A 152 2.15 5.23 5.80
C LEU A 152 1.60 6.07 6.98
N PRO A 153 2.42 6.76 7.80
CA PRO A 153 1.91 7.64 8.86
C PRO A 153 0.99 8.75 8.34
N GLU A 154 1.31 9.34 7.18
CA GLU A 154 0.49 10.38 6.56
C GLU A 154 -0.87 9.82 6.14
N VAL A 155 -0.91 8.64 5.50
CA VAL A 155 -2.15 8.00 5.06
C VAL A 155 -3.03 7.61 6.25
N VAL A 156 -2.42 7.11 7.34
CA VAL A 156 -3.13 6.81 8.58
C VAL A 156 -3.73 8.07 9.20
N ALA A 157 -2.97 9.17 9.27
CA ALA A 157 -3.45 10.45 9.79
C ALA A 157 -4.63 10.98 8.93
N ALA A 158 -4.51 10.95 7.60
CA ALA A 158 -5.58 11.37 6.70
C ALA A 158 -6.87 10.55 6.89
N TYR A 159 -6.75 9.24 7.13
CA TYR A 159 -7.90 8.40 7.45
C TYR A 159 -8.56 8.79 8.79
N GLN A 160 -7.75 8.99 9.84
CA GLN A 160 -8.23 9.39 11.17
C GLN A 160 -8.94 10.76 11.14
N ASP A 161 -8.41 11.73 10.41
CA ASP A 161 -9.01 13.06 10.22
C ASP A 161 -10.35 12.96 9.47
N GLY A 162 -10.45 12.07 8.48
CA GLY A 162 -11.69 11.77 7.76
C GLY A 162 -12.78 11.25 8.68
N LEU A 163 -12.46 10.33 9.59
CA LEU A 163 -13.40 9.82 10.59
C LEU A 163 -13.92 10.92 11.52
N GLN A 164 -13.04 11.80 12.00
CA GLN A 164 -13.43 12.93 12.86
C GLN A 164 -14.39 13.88 12.13
N THR A 165 -14.14 14.14 10.86
CA THR A 165 -14.98 15.02 10.04
C THR A 165 -16.37 14.43 9.79
N GLU A 166 -16.48 13.12 9.58
CA GLU A 166 -17.76 12.42 9.43
C GLU A 166 -18.57 12.44 10.72
N HIS A 167 -17.95 12.22 11.89
CA HIS A 167 -18.62 12.30 13.19
C HIS A 167 -19.15 13.72 13.50
N GLN A 168 -18.44 14.75 13.05
CA GLN A 168 -18.89 16.14 13.22
C GLN A 168 -20.05 16.53 12.27
N ARG A 169 -20.16 15.87 11.12
CA ARG A 169 -21.22 16.12 10.12
C ARG A 169 -22.52 15.34 10.37
N SER A 170 -22.49 14.33 11.22
CA SER A 170 -23.67 13.59 11.66
C SER A 170 -23.97 13.93 13.13
N PRO A 171 -24.65 15.03 13.44
CA PRO A 171 -25.22 15.20 14.77
C PRO A 171 -26.27 14.11 14.95
N LEU A 172 -26.09 13.27 15.96
CA LEU A 172 -27.09 12.29 16.37
C LEU A 172 -28.40 13.00 16.66
N PRO A 173 -29.57 12.44 16.30
CA PRO A 173 -30.86 12.97 16.64
C PRO A 173 -31.13 12.97 18.15
#